data_ae8e753efa64c5ed607f278673c63e34
#
_entry.id   ae8e753efa64c5ed607f278673c63e34
#
_cell.length_a   1.000
_cell.length_b   1.000
_cell.length_c   1.000
_cell.angle_alpha   90.00
_cell.angle_beta   90.00
_cell.angle_gamma   90.00
#
_symmetry.space_group_name_H-M   'P 1'
#
loop_
_entity.id
_entity.type
_entity.pdbx_description
1 polymer ?
#
loop_
_entity_poly.entity_id
_entity_poly.type
_entity_poly.pdbx_seq_one_letter_code
_entity_poly.pdbx_strand_id
1 'polypeptide(L)'
;KDGYKNIFSAEGGKSALQMATENKFDLILLDLMMPDISGLDVLKNLKGNPVHRYIPVIMVTASDEVETAAECIKSGADDFITKPFNGTLLKARVDACLEKKRLRDSEELYLGKVESDKRKSQQILKTVMPTSVANELQSSGYVRPKRYDEIAILICDLVGFTAFCEKNDPELVVETLQGLVEKF
;
A
#
# COMPACT_ATOMS: atom_id res chain seq x y z
N LYS A 1 15.18 15.89 22.07
CA LYS A 1 16.19 14.86 21.71
C LYS A 1 15.77 13.46 22.16
N ASP A 2 14.50 13.25 22.40
CA ASP A 2 13.97 12.07 23.11
C ASP A 2 13.66 10.87 22.17
N GLY A 3 14.66 10.46 21.38
CA GLY A 3 14.55 9.25 20.55
C GLY A 3 14.10 9.49 19.09
N TYR A 4 13.74 10.70 18.70
CA TYR A 4 13.45 11.04 17.31
C TYR A 4 14.75 11.32 16.55
N LYS A 5 14.88 10.70 15.36
CA LYS A 5 16.03 10.89 14.46
C LYS A 5 15.61 11.76 13.29
N ASN A 6 16.56 12.48 12.70
CA ASN A 6 16.32 13.28 11.48
C ASN A 6 15.21 14.34 11.65
N ILE A 7 15.41 15.25 12.57
CA ILE A 7 14.53 16.40 12.78
C ILE A 7 14.94 17.52 11.83
N PHE A 8 14.00 17.99 11.03
CA PHE A 8 14.15 19.11 10.11
C PHE A 8 13.32 20.29 10.60
N SER A 9 13.72 21.50 10.28
CA SER A 9 12.96 22.72 10.55
C SER A 9 12.86 23.57 9.31
N ALA A 10 11.70 24.17 9.10
CA ALA A 10 11.42 25.14 8.05
C ALA A 10 11.03 26.47 8.70
N GLU A 11 11.49 27.58 8.13
CA GLU A 11 11.25 28.93 8.69
C GLU A 11 9.89 29.53 8.25
N GLY A 12 9.22 28.89 7.27
CA GLY A 12 7.92 29.34 6.77
C GLY A 12 7.21 28.24 6.00
N GLY A 13 5.97 28.49 5.62
CA GLY A 13 5.13 27.50 4.99
C GLY A 13 5.56 27.11 3.57
N LYS A 14 6.12 28.06 2.79
CA LYS A 14 6.65 27.73 1.46
C LYS A 14 7.83 26.77 1.53
N SER A 15 8.79 27.06 2.43
CA SER A 15 9.93 26.17 2.66
C SER A 15 9.50 24.82 3.21
N ALA A 16 8.49 24.78 4.08
CA ALA A 16 7.92 23.53 4.59
C ALA A 16 7.32 22.67 3.48
N LEU A 17 6.55 23.27 2.55
CA LEU A 17 6.00 22.55 1.39
C LEU A 17 7.09 22.06 0.44
N GLN A 18 8.11 22.85 0.18
CA GLN A 18 9.25 22.42 -0.63
C GLN A 18 9.96 21.20 0.02
N MET A 19 10.28 21.30 1.32
CA MET A 19 10.91 20.19 2.04
C MET A 19 10.06 18.92 2.00
N ALA A 20 8.73 19.05 2.05
CA ALA A 20 7.83 17.90 1.96
C ALA A 20 7.89 17.20 0.60
N THR A 21 8.23 17.91 -0.49
CA THR A 21 8.43 17.30 -1.81
C THR A 21 9.78 16.59 -1.95
N GLU A 22 10.79 17.08 -1.26
CA GLU A 22 12.17 16.58 -1.35
C GLU A 22 12.45 15.42 -0.38
N ASN A 23 11.65 15.31 0.69
CA ASN A 23 11.90 14.36 1.78
C ASN A 23 10.62 13.60 2.16
N LYS A 24 10.81 12.40 2.71
CA LYS A 24 9.73 11.63 3.34
C LYS A 24 9.70 11.92 4.83
N PHE A 25 8.57 12.38 5.33
CA PHE A 25 8.36 12.65 6.75
C PHE A 25 7.40 11.63 7.37
N ASP A 26 7.67 11.30 8.62
CA ASP A 26 6.78 10.45 9.41
C ASP A 26 5.73 11.25 10.16
N LEU A 27 6.02 12.55 10.46
CA LEU A 27 5.10 13.46 11.12
C LEU A 27 5.56 14.89 10.87
N ILE A 28 4.63 15.83 10.82
CA ILE A 28 4.87 17.27 10.71
C ILE A 28 4.23 17.97 11.92
N LEU A 29 5.04 18.76 12.63
CA LEU A 29 4.53 19.78 13.57
C LEU A 29 4.40 21.08 12.81
N LEU A 30 3.23 21.65 12.73
CA LEU A 30 2.92 22.79 11.88
C LEU A 30 2.35 23.94 12.69
N ASP A 31 3.09 25.03 12.75
CA ASP A 31 2.60 26.25 13.38
C ASP A 31 1.47 26.86 12.53
N LEU A 32 0.41 27.32 13.18
CA LEU A 32 -0.68 27.99 12.52
C LEU A 32 -0.26 29.37 11.98
N MET A 33 0.50 30.11 12.76
CA MET A 33 0.92 31.49 12.43
C MET A 33 2.34 31.46 11.87
N MET A 34 2.47 31.66 10.57
CA MET A 34 3.75 31.75 9.86
C MET A 34 3.83 33.01 9.00
N PRO A 35 5.05 33.52 8.71
CA PRO A 35 5.20 34.85 8.11
C PRO A 35 4.80 34.93 6.62
N ASP A 36 4.79 33.82 5.88
CA ASP A 36 4.57 33.80 4.42
C ASP A 36 3.18 33.26 4.01
N ILE A 37 2.86 32.06 4.40
CA ILE A 37 1.52 31.43 4.20
C ILE A 37 1.08 30.81 5.51
N SER A 38 -0.24 30.79 5.74
CA SER A 38 -0.78 30.26 6.99
C SER A 38 -0.57 28.75 7.12
N GLY A 39 -0.43 28.25 8.36
CA GLY A 39 -0.34 26.81 8.60
C GLY A 39 -1.56 26.05 8.11
N LEU A 40 -2.73 26.68 8.10
CA LEU A 40 -3.95 26.08 7.56
C LEU A 40 -3.85 25.87 6.02
N ASP A 41 -3.25 26.82 5.29
CA ASP A 41 -3.05 26.69 3.86
C ASP A 41 -2.00 25.60 3.53
N VAL A 42 -0.93 25.54 4.33
CA VAL A 42 0.05 24.43 4.23
C VAL A 42 -0.62 23.10 4.48
N LEU A 43 -1.44 22.97 5.53
CA LEU A 43 -2.20 21.77 5.84
C LEU A 43 -3.09 21.35 4.65
N LYS A 44 -3.89 22.29 4.11
CA LYS A 44 -4.76 22.03 2.96
C LYS A 44 -3.97 21.54 1.73
N ASN A 45 -2.81 22.14 1.45
CA ASN A 45 -1.91 21.70 0.39
C ASN A 45 -1.39 20.27 0.62
N LEU A 46 -0.90 19.98 1.82
CA LEU A 46 -0.39 18.63 2.18
C LEU A 46 -1.50 17.58 2.06
N LYS A 47 -2.68 17.84 2.62
CA LYS A 47 -3.80 16.90 2.62
C LYS A 47 -4.47 16.76 1.25
N GLY A 48 -4.39 17.77 0.38
CA GLY A 48 -4.83 17.72 -1.01
C GLY A 48 -3.88 16.93 -1.94
N ASN A 49 -2.63 16.75 -1.55
CA ASN A 49 -1.64 16.03 -2.35
C ASN A 49 -1.70 14.51 -2.08
N PRO A 50 -1.91 13.66 -3.10
CA PRO A 50 -1.99 12.20 -2.93
C PRO A 50 -0.76 11.57 -2.27
N VAL A 51 0.43 12.16 -2.43
CA VAL A 51 1.68 11.67 -1.85
C VAL A 51 1.81 12.02 -0.38
N HIS A 52 1.37 13.24 0.01
CA HIS A 52 1.61 13.80 1.34
C HIS A 52 0.41 13.70 2.28
N ARG A 53 -0.80 13.45 1.76
CA ARG A 53 -2.04 13.45 2.55
C ARG A 53 -2.03 12.49 3.75
N TYR A 54 -1.22 11.46 3.68
CA TYR A 54 -1.11 10.44 4.73
C TYR A 54 -0.06 10.76 5.79
N ILE A 55 0.73 11.84 5.63
CA ILE A 55 1.66 12.29 6.66
C ILE A 55 0.83 12.88 7.81
N PRO A 56 0.96 12.38 9.04
CA PRO A 56 0.30 12.97 10.20
C PRO A 56 0.77 14.42 10.41
N VAL A 57 -0.17 15.32 10.65
CA VAL A 57 0.09 16.73 10.94
C VAL A 57 -0.51 17.09 12.29
N ILE A 58 0.34 17.55 13.21
CA ILE A 58 -0.10 18.13 14.48
C ILE A 58 0.02 19.65 14.35
N MET A 59 -1.10 20.35 14.48
CA MET A 59 -1.12 21.82 14.46
C MET A 59 -0.67 22.38 15.79
N VAL A 60 0.13 23.44 15.74
CA VAL A 60 0.55 24.20 16.91
C VAL A 60 -0.18 25.55 16.88
N THR A 61 -1.00 25.85 17.90
CA THR A 61 -1.87 27.04 17.93
C THR A 61 -1.63 27.88 19.18
N ALA A 62 -2.07 29.13 19.19
CA ALA A 62 -2.16 29.92 20.41
C ALA A 62 -3.37 29.46 21.26
N SER A 63 -3.34 29.74 22.57
CA SER A 63 -4.34 29.23 23.53
C SER A 63 -5.75 29.79 23.34
N ASP A 64 -5.89 30.93 22.67
CA ASP A 64 -7.13 31.64 22.40
C ASP A 64 -7.80 31.28 21.06
N GLU A 65 -7.18 30.41 20.26
CA GLU A 65 -7.64 30.04 18.91
C GLU A 65 -8.35 28.68 18.86
N VAL A 66 -9.25 28.38 19.78
CA VAL A 66 -9.97 27.08 19.84
C VAL A 66 -10.83 26.84 18.60
N GLU A 67 -11.48 27.87 18.06
CA GLU A 67 -12.29 27.76 16.86
C GLU A 67 -11.43 27.41 15.62
N THR A 68 -10.25 27.99 15.54
CA THR A 68 -9.27 27.70 14.49
C THR A 68 -8.70 26.28 14.62
N ALA A 69 -8.53 25.77 15.83
CA ALA A 69 -8.14 24.39 16.06
C ALA A 69 -9.20 23.40 15.49
N ALA A 70 -10.49 23.70 15.70
CA ALA A 70 -11.57 22.90 15.14
C ALA A 70 -11.58 22.93 13.59
N GLU A 71 -11.25 24.08 12.97
CA GLU A 71 -11.08 24.20 11.52
C GLU A 71 -9.90 23.39 11.01
N CYS A 72 -8.78 23.37 11.73
CA CYS A 72 -7.63 22.55 11.41
C CYS A 72 -7.97 21.06 11.37
N ILE A 73 -8.68 20.54 12.37
CA ILE A 73 -9.13 19.15 12.41
C ILE A 73 -10.07 18.84 11.23
N LYS A 74 -11.03 19.71 10.93
CA LYS A 74 -11.93 19.58 9.77
C LYS A 74 -11.16 19.57 8.44
N SER A 75 -10.04 20.30 8.38
CA SER A 75 -9.15 20.35 7.21
C SER A 75 -8.16 19.19 7.12
N GLY A 76 -8.23 18.23 8.06
CA GLY A 76 -7.48 16.99 8.02
C GLY A 76 -6.24 16.94 8.91
N ALA A 77 -6.07 17.88 9.85
CA ALA A 77 -5.06 17.73 10.89
C ALA A 77 -5.36 16.49 11.74
N ASP A 78 -4.32 15.76 12.11
CA ASP A 78 -4.47 14.54 12.91
C ASP A 78 -4.62 14.87 14.41
N ASP A 79 -4.06 16.00 14.85
CA ASP A 79 -4.17 16.51 16.21
C ASP A 79 -3.78 18.01 16.25
N PHE A 80 -3.93 18.63 17.43
CA PHE A 80 -3.42 19.99 17.71
C PHE A 80 -2.87 20.10 19.12
N ILE A 81 -2.01 21.09 19.34
CA ILE A 81 -1.47 21.43 20.67
C ILE A 81 -1.39 22.94 20.80
N THR A 82 -1.80 23.48 21.97
CA THR A 82 -1.78 24.91 22.25
C THR A 82 -0.48 25.35 22.91
N LYS A 83 0.03 26.52 22.54
CA LYS A 83 1.16 27.17 23.18
C LYS A 83 0.70 27.92 24.45
N PRO A 84 1.48 27.90 25.57
CA PRO A 84 2.71 27.12 25.79
C PRO A 84 2.38 25.65 26.05
N PHE A 85 3.13 24.74 25.45
CA PHE A 85 2.92 23.30 25.60
C PHE A 85 3.98 22.66 26.51
N ASN A 86 3.57 21.62 27.24
CA ASN A 86 4.45 20.77 27.99
C ASN A 86 5.09 19.73 27.07
N GLY A 87 6.41 19.54 27.18
CA GLY A 87 7.14 18.55 26.38
C GLY A 87 6.63 17.12 26.52
N THR A 88 6.15 16.73 27.71
CA THR A 88 5.54 15.41 27.95
C THR A 88 4.23 15.24 27.16
N LEU A 89 3.39 16.28 27.12
CA LEU A 89 2.15 16.27 26.36
C LEU A 89 2.44 16.22 24.85
N LEU A 90 3.38 17.05 24.38
CA LEU A 90 3.80 17.02 22.97
C LEU A 90 4.28 15.63 22.58
N LYS A 91 5.15 15.03 23.40
CA LYS A 91 5.67 13.69 23.16
C LYS A 91 4.54 12.66 23.07
N ALA A 92 3.60 12.65 23.99
CA ALA A 92 2.47 11.73 23.99
C ALA A 92 1.63 11.83 22.70
N ARG A 93 1.37 13.06 22.21
CA ARG A 93 0.63 13.28 20.96
C ARG A 93 1.40 12.83 19.73
N VAL A 94 2.70 13.14 19.69
CA VAL A 94 3.59 12.68 18.60
C VAL A 94 3.63 11.16 18.55
N ASP A 95 3.83 10.49 19.70
CA ASP A 95 3.87 9.03 19.77
C ASP A 95 2.55 8.41 19.32
N ALA A 96 1.41 8.97 19.74
CA ALA A 96 0.08 8.50 19.31
C ALA A 96 -0.14 8.64 17.79
N CYS A 97 0.25 9.79 17.20
CA CYS A 97 0.15 10.01 15.76
C CYS A 97 1.07 9.09 14.95
N LEU A 98 2.30 8.87 15.43
CA LEU A 98 3.25 7.95 14.80
C LEU A 98 2.76 6.49 14.88
N GLU A 99 2.18 6.07 16.01
CA GLU A 99 1.62 4.73 16.16
C GLU A 99 0.43 4.51 15.21
N LYS A 100 -0.48 5.48 15.13
CA LYS A 100 -1.60 5.46 14.17
C LYS A 100 -1.09 5.32 12.72
N LYS A 101 -0.02 6.06 12.36
CA LYS A 101 0.61 5.95 11.04
C LYS A 101 1.17 4.55 10.81
N ARG A 102 1.93 4.00 11.78
CA ARG A 102 2.52 2.65 11.67
C ARG A 102 1.46 1.57 11.46
N LEU A 103 0.36 1.63 12.22
CA LEU A 103 -0.75 0.68 12.07
C LEU A 103 -1.35 0.74 10.67
N ARG A 104 -1.63 1.96 10.16
CA ARG A 104 -2.16 2.16 8.81
C ARG A 104 -1.18 1.66 7.73
N ASP A 105 0.09 2.01 7.82
CA ASP A 105 1.11 1.60 6.85
C ASP A 105 1.27 0.05 6.85
N SER A 106 1.18 -0.58 8.02
CA SER A 106 1.17 -2.04 8.18
C SER A 106 -0.07 -2.70 7.55
N GLU A 107 -1.25 -2.11 7.75
CA GLU A 107 -2.51 -2.58 7.16
C GLU A 107 -2.47 -2.50 5.63
N GLU A 108 -1.99 -1.39 5.07
CA GLU A 108 -1.85 -1.21 3.62
C GLU A 108 -0.89 -2.25 3.02
N LEU A 109 0.26 -2.48 3.68
CA LEU A 109 1.22 -3.50 3.27
C LEU A 109 0.59 -4.91 3.30
N TYR A 110 -0.16 -5.22 4.36
CA TYR A 110 -0.83 -6.51 4.52
C TYR A 110 -1.87 -6.73 3.42
N LEU A 111 -2.73 -5.73 3.16
CA LEU A 111 -3.74 -5.80 2.10
C LEU A 111 -3.11 -6.00 0.71
N GLY A 112 -2.02 -5.26 0.42
CA GLY A 112 -1.27 -5.43 -0.82
C GLY A 112 -0.68 -6.84 -0.99
N LYS A 113 -0.19 -7.44 0.10
CA LYS A 113 0.31 -8.82 0.10
C LYS A 113 -0.81 -9.84 -0.16
N VAL A 114 -1.93 -9.71 0.55
CA VAL A 114 -3.10 -10.58 0.36
C VAL A 114 -3.61 -10.54 -1.09
N GLU A 115 -3.68 -9.34 -1.67
CA GLU A 115 -4.11 -9.20 -3.07
C GLU A 115 -3.11 -9.83 -4.05
N SER A 116 -1.80 -9.66 -3.82
CA SER A 116 -0.75 -10.31 -4.62
C SER A 116 -0.84 -11.82 -4.55
N ASP A 117 -0.98 -12.39 -3.36
CA ASP A 117 -1.08 -13.84 -3.16
C ASP A 117 -2.35 -14.41 -3.77
N LYS A 118 -3.48 -13.68 -3.70
CA LYS A 118 -4.73 -14.02 -4.37
C LYS A 118 -4.54 -14.08 -5.90
N ARG A 119 -3.89 -13.09 -6.48
CA ARG A 119 -3.61 -13.05 -7.94
C ARG A 119 -2.74 -14.24 -8.37
N LYS A 120 -1.67 -14.56 -7.61
CA LYS A 120 -0.80 -15.72 -7.88
C LYS A 120 -1.58 -17.03 -7.82
N SER A 121 -2.40 -17.23 -6.78
CA SER A 121 -3.25 -18.41 -6.66
C SER A 121 -4.20 -18.57 -7.82
N GLN A 122 -4.83 -17.47 -8.26
CA GLN A 122 -5.72 -17.48 -9.43
C GLN A 122 -4.99 -17.82 -10.72
N GLN A 123 -3.77 -17.33 -10.88
CA GLN A 123 -2.95 -17.63 -12.06
C GLN A 123 -2.57 -19.11 -12.11
N ILE A 124 -2.14 -19.69 -10.99
CA ILE A 124 -1.82 -21.12 -10.89
C ILE A 124 -3.04 -21.97 -11.27
N LEU A 125 -4.22 -21.66 -10.73
CA LEU A 125 -5.46 -22.40 -11.08
C LEU A 125 -5.74 -22.39 -12.57
N LYS A 126 -5.55 -21.26 -13.25
CA LYS A 126 -5.75 -21.13 -14.70
C LYS A 126 -4.72 -21.88 -15.54
N THR A 127 -3.54 -22.17 -14.98
CA THR A 127 -2.51 -22.94 -15.67
C THR A 127 -2.79 -24.44 -15.67
N VAL A 128 -3.43 -24.95 -14.60
CA VAL A 128 -3.67 -26.40 -14.45
C VAL A 128 -5.07 -26.86 -14.83
N MET A 129 -6.01 -25.93 -15.09
CA MET A 129 -7.38 -26.27 -15.47
C MET A 129 -8.00 -25.25 -16.43
N PRO A 130 -8.99 -25.65 -17.25
CA PRO A 130 -9.71 -24.71 -18.11
C PRO A 130 -10.28 -23.53 -17.35
N THR A 131 -10.22 -22.33 -17.93
CA THR A 131 -10.65 -21.08 -17.29
C THR A 131 -12.10 -21.11 -16.78
N SER A 132 -13.00 -21.79 -17.51
CA SER A 132 -14.40 -21.97 -17.10
C SER A 132 -14.54 -22.76 -15.82
N VAL A 133 -13.74 -23.83 -15.66
CA VAL A 133 -13.70 -24.68 -14.47
C VAL A 133 -13.08 -23.94 -13.29
N ALA A 134 -11.98 -23.21 -13.52
CA ALA A 134 -11.33 -22.39 -12.51
C ALA A 134 -12.28 -21.30 -11.96
N ASN A 135 -13.02 -20.62 -12.83
CA ASN A 135 -13.98 -19.60 -12.44
C ASN A 135 -15.18 -20.19 -11.65
N GLU A 136 -15.69 -21.34 -12.06
CA GLU A 136 -16.78 -22.03 -11.35
C GLU A 136 -16.33 -22.47 -9.95
N LEU A 137 -15.13 -23.05 -9.83
CA LEU A 137 -14.55 -23.46 -8.55
C LEU A 137 -14.33 -22.25 -7.62
N GLN A 138 -13.87 -21.11 -8.14
CA GLN A 138 -13.66 -19.91 -7.35
C GLN A 138 -14.96 -19.25 -6.86
N SER A 139 -16.02 -19.31 -7.67
CA SER A 139 -17.29 -18.65 -7.34
C SER A 139 -18.18 -19.47 -6.41
N SER A 140 -18.19 -20.79 -6.54
CA SER A 140 -19.11 -21.68 -5.82
C SER A 140 -18.42 -22.66 -4.87
N GLY A 141 -17.07 -22.76 -4.91
CA GLY A 141 -16.31 -23.71 -4.11
C GLY A 141 -16.35 -25.16 -4.64
N TYR A 142 -17.10 -25.43 -5.68
CA TYR A 142 -17.22 -26.74 -6.32
C TYR A 142 -17.50 -26.60 -7.81
N VAL A 143 -17.21 -27.66 -8.58
CA VAL A 143 -17.48 -27.73 -10.01
C VAL A 143 -18.67 -28.67 -10.23
N ARG A 144 -19.70 -28.20 -10.95
CA ARG A 144 -20.87 -29.02 -11.28
C ARG A 144 -20.53 -29.96 -12.42
N PRO A 145 -20.81 -31.26 -12.29
CA PRO A 145 -20.70 -32.19 -13.42
C PRO A 145 -21.56 -31.72 -14.59
N LYS A 146 -21.01 -31.69 -15.80
CA LYS A 146 -21.73 -31.40 -17.03
C LYS A 146 -21.81 -32.65 -17.86
N ARG A 147 -23.00 -32.95 -18.41
CA ARG A 147 -23.21 -34.03 -19.34
C ARG A 147 -23.12 -33.48 -20.76
N TYR A 148 -22.40 -34.20 -21.59
CA TYR A 148 -22.30 -33.94 -23.03
C TYR A 148 -22.81 -35.18 -23.77
N ASP A 149 -23.70 -34.98 -24.74
CA ASP A 149 -24.33 -36.09 -25.47
C ASP A 149 -23.41 -36.63 -26.58
N GLU A 150 -22.57 -35.73 -27.15
CA GLU A 150 -21.57 -36.11 -28.16
C GLU A 150 -20.24 -35.49 -27.85
N ILE A 151 -19.19 -36.30 -27.60
CA ILE A 151 -17.83 -35.87 -27.35
C ILE A 151 -16.85 -36.66 -28.21
N ALA A 152 -15.83 -35.99 -28.70
CA ALA A 152 -14.62 -36.61 -29.25
C ALA A 152 -13.48 -36.42 -28.26
N ILE A 153 -12.77 -37.49 -27.94
CA ILE A 153 -11.59 -37.45 -27.05
C ILE A 153 -10.36 -37.79 -27.89
N LEU A 154 -9.40 -36.84 -27.90
CA LEU A 154 -8.09 -37.05 -28.52
C LEU A 154 -7.08 -37.25 -27.40
N ILE A 155 -6.37 -38.36 -27.37
CA ILE A 155 -5.26 -38.65 -26.45
C ILE A 155 -3.99 -38.68 -27.28
N CYS A 156 -3.06 -37.78 -26.95
CA CYS A 156 -1.74 -37.69 -27.60
C CYS A 156 -0.66 -38.07 -26.59
N ASP A 157 0.34 -38.82 -27.04
CA ASP A 157 1.53 -39.14 -26.25
C ASP A 157 2.80 -38.73 -27.02
N LEU A 158 3.86 -38.42 -26.26
CA LEU A 158 5.14 -38.06 -26.82
C LEU A 158 6.02 -39.30 -26.98
N VAL A 159 6.11 -39.83 -28.20
CA VAL A 159 6.92 -40.99 -28.49
C VAL A 159 8.39 -40.72 -28.21
N GLY A 160 9.01 -41.59 -27.40
CA GLY A 160 10.42 -41.47 -27.03
C GLY A 160 10.75 -40.47 -25.96
N PHE A 161 9.72 -39.88 -25.26
CA PHE A 161 9.92 -38.87 -24.22
C PHE A 161 10.77 -39.39 -23.06
N THR A 162 10.58 -40.63 -22.61
CA THR A 162 11.39 -41.21 -21.54
C THR A 162 12.88 -41.27 -21.90
N ALA A 163 13.20 -41.72 -23.11
CA ALA A 163 14.57 -41.76 -23.61
C ALA A 163 15.17 -40.35 -23.83
N PHE A 164 14.33 -39.35 -24.13
CA PHE A 164 14.72 -37.94 -24.20
C PHE A 164 15.08 -37.40 -22.82
N CYS A 165 14.27 -37.67 -21.80
CA CYS A 165 14.52 -37.28 -20.41
C CYS A 165 15.82 -37.90 -19.83
N GLU A 166 16.09 -39.16 -20.17
CA GLU A 166 17.29 -39.84 -19.70
C GLU A 166 18.61 -39.29 -20.30
N LYS A 167 18.52 -38.65 -21.47
CA LYS A 167 19.70 -38.17 -22.23
C LYS A 167 19.96 -36.68 -22.12
N ASN A 168 19.02 -35.93 -21.56
CA ASN A 168 19.11 -34.47 -21.52
C ASN A 168 18.96 -33.96 -20.08
N ASP A 169 19.51 -32.76 -19.83
CA ASP A 169 19.37 -32.09 -18.56
C ASP A 169 17.91 -31.71 -18.27
N PRO A 170 17.48 -31.79 -16.99
CA PRO A 170 16.10 -31.47 -16.60
C PRO A 170 15.60 -30.11 -17.08
N GLU A 171 16.47 -29.09 -17.12
CA GLU A 171 16.14 -27.75 -17.58
C GLU A 171 15.74 -27.74 -19.08
N LEU A 172 16.50 -28.44 -19.93
CA LEU A 172 16.19 -28.58 -21.34
C LEU A 172 14.89 -29.36 -21.58
N VAL A 173 14.63 -30.37 -20.76
CA VAL A 173 13.40 -31.16 -20.83
C VAL A 173 12.19 -30.27 -20.54
N VAL A 174 12.24 -29.47 -19.48
CA VAL A 174 11.15 -28.54 -19.10
C VAL A 174 10.93 -27.47 -20.16
N GLU A 175 11.98 -26.87 -20.68
CA GLU A 175 11.91 -25.84 -21.73
C GLU A 175 11.29 -26.41 -23.02
N THR A 176 11.68 -27.62 -23.41
CA THR A 176 11.13 -28.32 -24.59
C THR A 176 9.64 -28.63 -24.43
N LEU A 177 9.24 -29.10 -23.22
CA LEU A 177 7.82 -29.34 -22.91
C LEU A 177 6.99 -28.05 -22.92
N GLN A 178 7.50 -26.97 -22.34
CA GLN A 178 6.84 -25.67 -22.37
C GLN A 178 6.62 -25.19 -23.81
N GLY A 179 7.65 -25.26 -24.64
CA GLY A 179 7.53 -24.89 -26.06
C GLY A 179 6.59 -25.76 -26.89
N LEU A 180 6.34 -27.01 -26.46
CA LEU A 180 5.31 -27.87 -27.06
C LEU A 180 3.92 -27.46 -26.60
N VAL A 181 3.70 -27.27 -25.31
CA VAL A 181 2.39 -26.90 -24.73
C VAL A 181 1.91 -25.54 -25.23
N GLU A 182 2.80 -24.59 -25.49
CA GLU A 182 2.45 -23.28 -26.07
C GLU A 182 1.95 -23.31 -27.52
N LYS A 183 2.18 -24.42 -28.23
CA LYS A 183 1.79 -24.59 -29.64
C LYS A 183 0.48 -25.34 -29.82
N PHE A 184 -0.08 -25.91 -28.76
CA PHE A 184 -1.36 -26.61 -28.72
C PHE A 184 -2.40 -25.78 -27.95
#